data_128f9d94be2bb0e611649e80feae892e
#
_entry.id   128f9d94be2bb0e611649e80feae892e
#
_cell.length_a   1.000
_cell.length_b   1.000
_cell.length_c   1.000
_cell.angle_alpha   90.00
_cell.angle_beta   90.00
_cell.angle_gamma   90.00
#
_symmetry.space_group_name_H-M   'P 1'
#
loop_
_entity.id
_entity.type
_entity.pdbx_description
1 polymer ?
#
loop_
_entity_poly.entity_id
_entity_poly.type
_entity_poly.pdbx_seq_one_letter_code
_entity_poly.pdbx_strand_id
1 'polypeptide(L)'
;MNKWPDGSIKMIPSIRIALMSIKLVMRTKAALFFTFFFPLIFLFVYAGIFAHGNPQAVVYMFGPVVTLNIMGSGFFGLGLQSVMQRERGSLRRYRLAPLGPGSMVFSSLLANYLLELPTIAMLVTCAMVFFHMPLKINPLALLVLVTVGTFAFAGFGLTIASIANTMQEAQVYNNVVWFALLFLSGVTVPLPMLPDWIQGFAAFLPATYLVSSFQAVMVRGQSLFDHKAEMMVLVISGTFGLLFAWKLFRWEKGEKISNRAKLVSLAFIVPFLAMGVWMNKYGNLRATWKETYSLMSQGPFSHGQHESPVNGILLNDFENSGESELVLKTWQVSTDANAAGRALGELEVISPGAADTEHALRFQGRVESTAGFDRGYVAARYPFTLPAGVPNLRGVQFDVQGDARLFQVTITPQDSSLPAPTLAFIPDSKWQTVRLPAAWLATLPASPPGNKLVLEFRAGGPPGDFTLDIDEIRLY
;
A
#
# COMPACT_ATOMS: atom_id res chain seq x y z
N MET A 1 -46.42 19.44 30.23
CA MET A 1 -45.29 20.39 30.15
C MET A 1 -44.25 19.97 31.19
N ASN A 2 -43.29 19.13 30.84
CA ASN A 2 -42.21 18.76 31.74
C ASN A 2 -41.05 19.72 31.53
N LYS A 3 -40.81 20.57 32.53
CA LYS A 3 -39.60 21.40 32.64
C LYS A 3 -38.39 20.46 32.81
N TRP A 4 -37.48 20.49 31.88
CA TRP A 4 -36.17 19.89 32.06
C TRP A 4 -35.35 20.70 33.06
N PRO A 5 -34.54 20.07 33.92
CA PRO A 5 -33.75 20.80 34.90
C PRO A 5 -32.73 21.72 34.18
N ASP A 6 -32.80 23.00 34.53
CA ASP A 6 -31.85 24.03 34.12
C ASP A 6 -30.45 23.71 34.70
N GLY A 7 -29.54 23.37 33.86
CA GLY A 7 -28.14 23.08 34.23
C GLY A 7 -27.34 22.33 33.14
N SER A 8 -28.01 21.77 32.12
CA SER A 8 -27.32 21.13 31.02
C SER A 8 -26.84 22.16 29.99
N ILE A 9 -25.54 22.17 29.74
CA ILE A 9 -24.91 22.83 28.59
C ILE A 9 -25.88 22.67 27.39
N LYS A 10 -26.32 23.78 26.79
CA LYS A 10 -27.21 23.79 25.61
C LYS A 10 -26.41 23.22 24.44
N MET A 11 -26.23 21.88 24.41
CA MET A 11 -25.57 21.19 23.30
C MET A 11 -26.34 21.45 22.02
N ILE A 12 -25.60 21.85 20.97
CA ILE A 12 -26.17 22.03 19.63
C ILE A 12 -26.90 20.72 19.26
N PRO A 13 -28.13 20.78 18.74
CA PRO A 13 -28.97 19.61 18.46
C PRO A 13 -28.23 18.54 17.62
N SER A 14 -27.37 18.98 16.69
CA SER A 14 -26.55 18.10 15.86
C SER A 14 -25.61 17.22 16.67
N ILE A 15 -25.02 17.73 17.76
CA ILE A 15 -24.11 16.96 18.62
C ILE A 15 -24.88 15.87 19.37
N ARG A 16 -26.11 16.18 19.84
CA ARG A 16 -26.96 15.18 20.50
C ARG A 16 -27.34 14.03 19.56
N ILE A 17 -27.66 14.34 18.29
CA ILE A 17 -27.95 13.32 17.27
C ILE A 17 -26.70 12.47 16.99
N ALA A 18 -25.54 13.09 16.86
CA ALA A 18 -24.29 12.37 16.67
C ALA A 18 -24.00 11.39 17.82
N LEU A 19 -24.13 11.84 19.07
CA LEU A 19 -23.96 10.98 20.25
C LEU A 19 -24.98 9.85 20.33
N MET A 20 -26.24 10.11 19.94
CA MET A 20 -27.26 9.06 19.84
C MET A 20 -26.89 8.02 18.77
N SER A 21 -26.39 8.46 17.62
CA SER A 21 -25.93 7.57 16.54
C SER A 21 -24.77 6.70 16.99
N ILE A 22 -23.77 7.27 17.67
CA ILE A 22 -22.66 6.53 18.27
C ILE A 22 -23.17 5.48 19.26
N LYS A 23 -24.06 5.88 20.17
CA LYS A 23 -24.66 4.95 21.15
C LYS A 23 -25.41 3.80 20.48
N LEU A 24 -26.05 4.04 19.34
CA LEU A 24 -26.74 3.02 18.57
C LEU A 24 -25.74 2.01 17.96
N VAL A 25 -24.65 2.50 17.36
CA VAL A 25 -23.57 1.66 16.83
C VAL A 25 -22.98 0.80 17.94
N MET A 26 -22.67 1.40 19.10
CA MET A 26 -22.09 0.72 20.26
C MET A 26 -23.03 -0.35 20.87
N ARG A 27 -24.32 -0.30 20.60
CA ARG A 27 -25.30 -1.32 21.04
C ARG A 27 -25.57 -2.41 20.03
N THR A 28 -25.10 -2.25 18.79
CA THR A 28 -25.37 -3.19 17.70
C THR A 28 -24.15 -4.04 17.45
N LYS A 29 -24.17 -5.32 17.83
CA LYS A 29 -23.03 -6.27 17.73
C LYS A 29 -22.42 -6.30 16.32
N ALA A 30 -23.26 -6.38 15.28
CA ALA A 30 -22.81 -6.38 13.90
C ALA A 30 -22.08 -5.06 13.52
N ALA A 31 -22.63 -3.92 13.94
CA ALA A 31 -22.01 -2.62 13.67
C ALA A 31 -20.65 -2.50 14.38
N LEU A 32 -20.55 -2.94 15.65
CA LEU A 32 -19.27 -3.00 16.37
C LEU A 32 -18.24 -3.86 15.67
N PHE A 33 -18.65 -5.04 15.20
CA PHE A 33 -17.76 -5.93 14.47
C PHE A 33 -17.21 -5.26 13.20
N PHE A 34 -18.08 -4.71 12.35
CA PHE A 34 -17.65 -4.09 11.11
C PHE A 34 -16.88 -2.78 11.31
N THR A 35 -17.14 -2.04 12.40
CA THR A 35 -16.44 -0.78 12.68
C THR A 35 -15.03 -1.03 13.24
N PHE A 36 -14.87 -1.98 14.15
CA PHE A 36 -13.62 -2.15 14.90
C PHE A 36 -12.84 -3.40 14.50
N PHE A 37 -13.50 -4.55 14.40
CA PHE A 37 -12.82 -5.82 14.16
C PHE A 37 -12.49 -6.08 12.68
N PHE A 38 -13.37 -5.68 11.79
CA PHE A 38 -13.17 -5.89 10.35
C PHE A 38 -11.90 -5.20 9.81
N PRO A 39 -11.58 -3.93 10.13
CA PRO A 39 -10.32 -3.32 9.74
C PRO A 39 -9.08 -4.01 10.33
N LEU A 40 -9.18 -4.55 11.54
CA LEU A 40 -8.10 -5.34 12.13
C LEU A 40 -7.83 -6.62 11.34
N ILE A 41 -8.87 -7.32 10.89
CA ILE A 41 -8.69 -8.52 10.06
C ILE A 41 -7.89 -8.17 8.81
N PHE A 42 -8.18 -7.05 8.16
CA PHE A 42 -7.40 -6.59 7.00
C PHE A 42 -5.97 -6.24 7.36
N LEU A 43 -5.73 -5.59 8.51
CA LEU A 43 -4.36 -5.32 8.98
C LEU A 43 -3.57 -6.62 9.15
N PHE A 44 -4.14 -7.62 9.80
CA PHE A 44 -3.47 -8.90 10.03
C PHE A 44 -3.26 -9.69 8.73
N VAL A 45 -4.25 -9.71 7.83
CA VAL A 45 -4.16 -10.37 6.53
C VAL A 45 -3.08 -9.70 5.67
N TYR A 46 -3.07 -8.37 5.59
CA TYR A 46 -2.09 -7.65 4.78
C TYR A 46 -0.68 -7.76 5.36
N ALA A 47 -0.55 -7.66 6.68
CA ALA A 47 0.74 -7.89 7.32
C ALA A 47 1.22 -9.34 7.11
N GLY A 48 0.33 -10.34 7.17
CA GLY A 48 0.67 -11.73 6.89
C GLY A 48 1.11 -12.00 5.45
N ILE A 49 0.45 -11.35 4.48
CA ILE A 49 0.75 -11.54 3.05
C ILE A 49 1.99 -10.74 2.60
N PHE A 50 2.15 -9.51 3.07
CA PHE A 50 3.15 -8.59 2.51
C PHE A 50 4.33 -8.30 3.44
N ALA A 51 4.15 -8.43 4.76
CA ALA A 51 5.22 -8.03 5.69
C ALA A 51 6.32 -9.11 5.83
N HIS A 52 5.97 -10.40 5.84
CA HIS A 52 6.95 -11.49 6.03
C HIS A 52 7.97 -11.20 7.15
N GLY A 53 7.52 -10.56 8.24
CA GLY A 53 8.38 -10.14 9.35
C GLY A 53 9.07 -8.77 9.15
N ASN A 54 8.85 -8.09 8.04
CA ASN A 54 9.41 -6.76 7.78
C ASN A 54 8.50 -5.64 8.31
N PRO A 55 8.91 -4.88 9.35
CA PRO A 55 8.12 -3.77 9.89
C PRO A 55 7.86 -2.64 8.88
N GLN A 56 8.76 -2.41 7.92
CA GLN A 56 8.59 -1.36 6.91
C GLN A 56 7.44 -1.69 5.94
N ALA A 57 7.26 -2.96 5.59
CA ALA A 57 6.12 -3.39 4.80
C ALA A 57 4.79 -3.15 5.53
N VAL A 58 4.77 -3.27 6.86
CA VAL A 58 3.59 -2.92 7.67
C VAL A 58 3.31 -1.41 7.58
N VAL A 59 4.34 -0.56 7.67
CA VAL A 59 4.20 0.90 7.50
C VAL A 59 3.58 1.24 6.13
N TYR A 60 4.07 0.59 5.07
CA TYR A 60 3.55 0.79 3.71
C TYR A 60 2.07 0.37 3.59
N MET A 61 1.71 -0.78 4.16
CA MET A 61 0.36 -1.33 4.09
C MET A 61 -0.63 -0.66 5.04
N PHE A 62 -0.15 0.04 6.05
CA PHE A 62 -1.00 0.70 7.04
C PHE A 62 -1.89 1.76 6.41
N GLY A 63 -1.34 2.62 5.54
CA GLY A 63 -2.11 3.64 4.80
C GLY A 63 -3.26 3.06 3.97
N PRO A 64 -3.04 2.06 3.11
CA PRO A 64 -4.08 1.27 2.46
C PRO A 64 -5.17 0.74 3.39
N VAL A 65 -4.81 0.14 4.54
CA VAL A 65 -5.79 -0.39 5.51
C VAL A 65 -6.65 0.73 6.12
N VAL A 66 -6.03 1.84 6.50
CA VAL A 66 -6.76 3.02 7.00
C VAL A 66 -7.67 3.59 5.91
N THR A 67 -7.20 3.67 4.67
CA THR A 67 -8.01 4.13 3.53
C THR A 67 -9.21 3.21 3.30
N LEU A 68 -9.02 1.88 3.35
CA LEU A 68 -10.09 0.90 3.26
C LEU A 68 -11.16 1.11 4.32
N ASN A 69 -10.75 1.35 5.57
CA ASN A 69 -11.65 1.62 6.68
C ASN A 69 -12.45 2.90 6.45
N ILE A 70 -11.79 3.99 6.10
CA ILE A 70 -12.43 5.29 5.80
C ILE A 70 -13.42 5.17 4.64
N MET A 71 -13.05 4.46 3.57
CA MET A 71 -13.95 4.17 2.44
C MET A 71 -15.17 3.39 2.91
N GLY A 72 -14.95 2.30 3.65
CA GLY A 72 -16.03 1.44 4.14
C GLY A 72 -17.01 2.22 5.02
N SER A 73 -16.50 3.06 5.93
CA SER A 73 -17.33 3.89 6.81
C SER A 73 -18.12 4.95 6.03
N GLY A 74 -17.52 5.57 5.00
CA GLY A 74 -18.21 6.55 4.15
C GLY A 74 -19.32 5.92 3.31
N PHE A 75 -19.05 4.84 2.61
CA PHE A 75 -20.01 4.19 1.71
C PHE A 75 -21.09 3.42 2.47
N PHE A 76 -20.70 2.51 3.36
CA PHE A 76 -21.63 1.60 4.04
C PHE A 76 -22.12 2.17 5.38
N GLY A 77 -21.24 2.83 6.12
CA GLY A 77 -21.60 3.47 7.39
C GLY A 77 -22.50 4.68 7.19
N LEU A 78 -22.09 5.66 6.41
CA LEU A 78 -22.88 6.89 6.19
C LEU A 78 -23.87 6.77 5.05
N GLY A 79 -23.39 6.39 3.85
CA GLY A 79 -24.20 6.39 2.65
C GLY A 79 -25.39 5.45 2.76
N LEU A 80 -25.11 4.16 2.90
CA LEU A 80 -26.15 3.13 2.93
C LEU A 80 -27.08 3.26 4.15
N GLN A 81 -26.52 3.61 5.32
CA GLN A 81 -27.31 3.83 6.52
C GLN A 81 -28.30 5.02 6.38
N SER A 82 -27.89 6.09 5.67
CA SER A 82 -28.77 7.23 5.40
C SER A 82 -29.99 6.83 4.55
N VAL A 83 -29.77 6.00 3.51
CA VAL A 83 -30.86 5.46 2.67
C VAL A 83 -31.77 4.54 3.50
N MET A 84 -31.19 3.67 4.32
CA MET A 84 -31.94 2.77 5.19
C MET A 84 -32.82 3.54 6.18
N GLN A 85 -32.30 4.60 6.80
CA GLN A 85 -33.07 5.46 7.71
C GLN A 85 -34.23 6.16 7.00
N ARG A 86 -34.03 6.60 5.74
CA ARG A 86 -35.08 7.18 4.90
C ARG A 86 -36.16 6.15 4.57
N GLU A 87 -35.79 4.96 4.13
CA GLU A 87 -36.76 3.90 3.79
C GLU A 87 -37.60 3.42 4.98
N ARG A 88 -36.96 3.33 6.16
CA ARG A 88 -37.63 2.97 7.41
C ARG A 88 -38.49 4.10 7.98
N GLY A 89 -38.48 5.29 7.34
CA GLY A 89 -39.25 6.46 7.80
C GLY A 89 -38.73 7.08 9.10
N SER A 90 -37.58 6.68 9.62
CA SER A 90 -37.01 7.24 10.86
C SER A 90 -36.63 8.70 10.69
N LEU A 91 -36.22 9.15 9.49
CA LEU A 91 -35.91 10.54 9.20
C LEU A 91 -37.13 11.46 9.34
N ARG A 92 -38.36 10.96 9.10
CA ARG A 92 -39.59 11.74 9.25
C ARG A 92 -39.79 12.21 10.68
N ARG A 93 -39.34 11.44 11.68
CA ARG A 93 -39.44 11.85 13.10
C ARG A 93 -38.55 13.05 13.42
N TYR A 94 -37.38 13.14 12.79
CA TYR A 94 -36.48 14.29 12.97
C TYR A 94 -37.00 15.56 12.29
N ARG A 95 -37.86 15.45 11.27
CA ARG A 95 -38.50 16.58 10.62
C ARG A 95 -39.45 17.33 11.56
N LEU A 96 -39.97 16.66 12.59
CA LEU A 96 -40.83 17.29 13.63
C LEU A 96 -40.02 18.14 14.62
N ALA A 97 -38.70 17.97 14.67
CA ALA A 97 -37.80 18.83 15.41
C ALA A 97 -37.34 20.02 14.53
N PRO A 98 -36.93 21.15 15.09
CA PRO A 98 -36.43 22.29 14.32
C PRO A 98 -35.05 22.06 13.76
N LEU A 99 -34.89 21.00 12.95
CA LEU A 99 -33.61 20.54 12.37
C LEU A 99 -33.65 20.67 10.85
N GLY A 100 -32.69 21.39 10.31
CA GLY A 100 -32.49 21.47 8.85
C GLY A 100 -31.71 20.27 8.28
N PRO A 101 -31.76 20.05 6.96
CA PRO A 101 -30.97 19.01 6.28
C PRO A 101 -29.48 19.08 6.59
N GLY A 102 -28.89 20.27 6.65
CA GLY A 102 -27.47 20.46 6.97
C GLY A 102 -27.11 19.98 8.38
N SER A 103 -28.00 20.12 9.34
CA SER A 103 -27.84 19.62 10.71
C SER A 103 -27.77 18.09 10.73
N MET A 104 -28.56 17.40 9.89
CA MET A 104 -28.55 15.93 9.77
C MET A 104 -27.29 15.44 9.10
N VAL A 105 -26.89 16.06 7.99
CA VAL A 105 -25.65 15.74 7.29
C VAL A 105 -24.44 15.92 8.21
N PHE A 106 -24.38 17.06 8.91
CA PHE A 106 -23.31 17.35 9.87
C PHE A 106 -23.29 16.36 11.04
N SER A 107 -24.44 16.03 11.63
CA SER A 107 -24.54 15.06 12.72
C SER A 107 -24.03 13.67 12.31
N SER A 108 -24.39 13.25 11.12
CA SER A 108 -23.96 11.95 10.57
C SER A 108 -22.47 11.92 10.31
N LEU A 109 -21.93 12.98 9.71
CA LEU A 109 -20.48 13.14 9.49
C LEU A 109 -19.71 13.15 10.82
N LEU A 110 -20.17 13.90 11.80
CA LEU A 110 -19.55 13.99 13.12
C LEU A 110 -19.57 12.64 13.84
N ALA A 111 -20.69 11.93 13.81
CA ALA A 111 -20.80 10.61 14.42
C ALA A 111 -19.83 9.61 13.78
N ASN A 112 -19.73 9.62 12.45
CA ASN A 112 -18.81 8.75 11.71
C ASN A 112 -17.35 9.08 12.04
N TYR A 113 -16.98 10.34 12.02
CA TYR A 113 -15.63 10.79 12.35
C TYR A 113 -15.23 10.42 13.78
N LEU A 114 -16.12 10.60 14.75
CA LEU A 114 -15.86 10.24 16.15
C LEU A 114 -15.74 8.72 16.38
N LEU A 115 -16.34 7.89 15.53
CA LEU A 115 -16.16 6.43 15.55
C LEU A 115 -14.87 6.00 14.82
N GLU A 116 -14.44 6.76 13.81
CA GLU A 116 -13.24 6.51 13.05
C GLU A 116 -11.98 6.67 13.92
N LEU A 117 -11.91 7.71 14.74
CA LEU A 117 -10.75 8.01 15.57
C LEU A 117 -10.32 6.85 16.49
N PRO A 118 -11.20 6.25 17.33
CA PRO A 118 -10.82 5.11 18.14
C PRO A 118 -10.48 3.86 17.31
N THR A 119 -11.10 3.68 16.15
CA THR A 119 -10.77 2.58 15.22
C THR A 119 -9.33 2.72 14.73
N ILE A 120 -8.93 3.91 14.30
CA ILE A 120 -7.57 4.16 13.83
C ILE A 120 -6.56 4.08 14.96
N ALA A 121 -6.89 4.61 16.15
CA ALA A 121 -6.04 4.46 17.33
C ALA A 121 -5.79 2.98 17.66
N MET A 122 -6.82 2.14 17.55
CA MET A 122 -6.73 0.70 17.74
C MET A 122 -5.85 0.05 16.64
N LEU A 123 -6.02 0.43 15.37
CA LEU A 123 -5.18 -0.07 14.26
C LEU A 123 -3.70 0.29 14.48
N VAL A 124 -3.41 1.54 14.86
CA VAL A 124 -2.04 1.99 15.19
C VAL A 124 -1.47 1.16 16.32
N THR A 125 -2.22 1.01 17.41
CA THR A 125 -1.78 0.24 18.59
C THR A 125 -1.50 -1.22 18.22
N CYS A 126 -2.39 -1.85 17.45
CA CYS A 126 -2.18 -3.23 17.00
C CYS A 126 -0.98 -3.36 16.05
N ALA A 127 -0.79 -2.42 15.13
CA ALA A 127 0.37 -2.42 14.24
C ALA A 127 1.69 -2.28 15.01
N MET A 128 1.72 -1.46 16.05
CA MET A 128 2.91 -1.30 16.91
C MET A 128 3.18 -2.53 17.77
N VAL A 129 2.15 -3.08 18.42
CA VAL A 129 2.32 -4.16 19.40
C VAL A 129 2.60 -5.51 18.70
N PHE A 130 1.88 -5.85 17.65
CA PHE A 130 1.98 -7.16 17.01
C PHE A 130 3.01 -7.20 15.88
N PHE A 131 3.21 -6.08 15.18
CA PHE A 131 4.08 -6.04 14.00
C PHE A 131 5.30 -5.13 14.17
N HIS A 132 5.54 -4.61 15.38
CA HIS A 132 6.68 -3.75 15.72
C HIS A 132 6.83 -2.55 14.76
N MET A 133 5.70 -2.03 14.27
CA MET A 133 5.68 -0.89 13.37
C MET A 133 6.38 0.32 14.04
N PRO A 134 7.43 0.91 13.43
CA PRO A 134 8.13 2.03 14.03
C PRO A 134 7.26 3.28 14.07
N LEU A 135 7.14 3.91 15.24
CA LEU A 135 6.36 5.14 15.43
C LEU A 135 7.16 6.39 14.99
N LYS A 136 7.63 6.43 13.76
CA LYS A 136 8.20 7.65 13.16
C LYS A 136 7.12 8.58 12.56
N ILE A 137 5.86 8.32 12.86
CA ILE A 137 4.71 9.01 12.27
C ILE A 137 4.43 10.27 13.08
N ASN A 138 4.31 11.40 12.41
CA ASN A 138 3.77 12.61 13.01
C ASN A 138 2.26 12.41 13.29
N PRO A 139 1.81 12.35 14.58
CA PRO A 139 0.42 12.10 14.91
C PRO A 139 -0.54 13.14 14.35
N LEU A 140 -0.08 14.40 14.22
CA LEU A 140 -0.86 15.47 13.64
C LEU A 140 -1.08 15.25 12.15
N ALA A 141 -0.06 14.81 11.42
CA ALA A 141 -0.18 14.48 10.01
C ALA A 141 -1.16 13.33 9.78
N LEU A 142 -1.08 12.27 10.60
CA LEU A 142 -2.04 11.17 10.57
C LEU A 142 -3.48 11.66 10.81
N LEU A 143 -3.68 12.51 11.83
CA LEU A 143 -5.01 13.06 12.13
C LEU A 143 -5.56 13.89 10.98
N VAL A 144 -4.73 14.72 10.34
CA VAL A 144 -5.15 15.53 9.17
C VAL A 144 -5.54 14.62 8.00
N LEU A 145 -4.74 13.60 7.68
CA LEU A 145 -5.04 12.64 6.60
C LEU A 145 -6.37 11.92 6.86
N VAL A 146 -6.58 11.44 8.07
CA VAL A 146 -7.83 10.79 8.50
C VAL A 146 -9.01 11.75 8.37
N THR A 147 -8.85 12.98 8.83
CA THR A 147 -9.92 14.00 8.76
C THR A 147 -10.30 14.30 7.31
N VAL A 148 -9.31 14.56 6.45
CA VAL A 148 -9.53 14.86 5.03
C VAL A 148 -10.12 13.65 4.30
N GLY A 149 -9.59 12.44 4.57
CA GLY A 149 -10.11 11.21 3.99
C GLY A 149 -11.55 10.95 4.40
N THR A 150 -11.87 11.01 5.69
CA THR A 150 -13.25 10.82 6.19
C THR A 150 -14.19 11.85 5.60
N PHE A 151 -13.77 13.12 5.52
CA PHE A 151 -14.55 14.18 4.90
C PHE A 151 -14.84 13.90 3.42
N ALA A 152 -13.84 13.51 2.66
CA ALA A 152 -13.96 13.20 1.23
C ALA A 152 -14.90 12.00 1.01
N PHE A 153 -14.65 10.87 1.68
CA PHE A 153 -15.44 9.65 1.47
C PHE A 153 -16.85 9.72 2.08
N ALA A 154 -17.05 10.52 3.11
CA ALA A 154 -18.39 10.87 3.57
C ALA A 154 -19.19 11.63 2.49
N GLY A 155 -18.53 12.56 1.78
CA GLY A 155 -19.11 13.25 0.63
C GLY A 155 -19.54 12.28 -0.47
N PHE A 156 -18.70 11.26 -0.80
CA PHE A 156 -19.04 10.20 -1.76
C PHE A 156 -20.25 9.39 -1.32
N GLY A 157 -20.20 8.82 -0.12
CA GLY A 157 -21.27 7.98 0.39
C GLY A 157 -22.61 8.70 0.48
N LEU A 158 -22.61 9.94 0.98
CA LEU A 158 -23.82 10.76 1.09
C LEU A 158 -24.34 11.24 -0.28
N THR A 159 -23.46 11.47 -1.25
CA THR A 159 -23.88 11.75 -2.65
C THR A 159 -24.63 10.55 -3.22
N ILE A 160 -24.08 9.34 -3.09
CA ILE A 160 -24.74 8.10 -3.54
C ILE A 160 -26.09 7.94 -2.82
N ALA A 161 -26.14 8.17 -1.50
CA ALA A 161 -27.39 8.12 -0.73
C ALA A 161 -28.43 9.11 -1.24
N SER A 162 -27.97 10.28 -1.71
CA SER A 162 -28.85 11.33 -2.22
C SER A 162 -29.41 11.02 -3.60
N ILE A 163 -28.63 10.38 -4.48
CA ILE A 163 -29.08 10.04 -5.85
C ILE A 163 -29.88 8.74 -5.91
N ALA A 164 -29.64 7.79 -5.02
CA ALA A 164 -30.35 6.52 -4.97
C ALA A 164 -31.80 6.71 -4.48
N ASN A 165 -32.75 6.12 -5.16
CA ASN A 165 -34.17 6.20 -4.78
C ASN A 165 -34.57 5.04 -3.83
N THR A 166 -33.87 3.92 -3.89
CA THR A 166 -34.15 2.75 -3.07
C THR A 166 -32.85 2.23 -2.43
N MET A 167 -33.00 1.41 -1.39
CA MET A 167 -31.88 0.73 -0.73
C MET A 167 -31.12 -0.18 -1.70
N GLN A 168 -31.83 -0.90 -2.57
CA GLN A 168 -31.23 -1.77 -3.57
C GLN A 168 -30.40 -0.97 -4.59
N GLU A 169 -30.97 0.17 -5.07
CA GLU A 169 -30.25 1.07 -5.98
C GLU A 169 -28.98 1.61 -5.33
N ALA A 170 -29.07 2.05 -4.05
CA ALA A 170 -27.91 2.52 -3.29
C ALA A 170 -26.84 1.45 -3.11
N GLN A 171 -27.25 0.22 -2.82
CA GLN A 171 -26.32 -0.89 -2.63
C GLN A 171 -25.58 -1.26 -3.93
N VAL A 172 -26.28 -1.25 -5.06
CA VAL A 172 -25.65 -1.47 -6.38
C VAL A 172 -24.64 -0.37 -6.67
N TYR A 173 -25.00 0.91 -6.49
CA TYR A 173 -24.08 2.02 -6.73
C TYR A 173 -22.86 1.96 -5.81
N ASN A 174 -23.07 1.72 -4.52
CA ASN A 174 -22.00 1.56 -3.55
C ASN A 174 -21.07 0.41 -3.93
N ASN A 175 -21.60 -0.75 -4.26
CA ASN A 175 -20.76 -1.90 -4.61
C ASN A 175 -19.92 -1.65 -5.86
N VAL A 176 -20.51 -1.11 -6.92
CA VAL A 176 -19.78 -0.83 -8.17
C VAL A 176 -18.64 0.14 -7.94
N VAL A 177 -18.90 1.26 -7.24
CA VAL A 177 -17.87 2.26 -6.96
C VAL A 177 -16.84 1.73 -5.97
N TRP A 178 -17.30 1.06 -4.91
CA TRP A 178 -16.41 0.53 -3.87
C TRP A 178 -15.45 -0.54 -4.39
N PHE A 179 -15.94 -1.49 -5.21
CA PHE A 179 -15.07 -2.51 -5.81
C PHE A 179 -14.07 -1.91 -6.80
N ALA A 180 -14.47 -0.92 -7.59
CA ALA A 180 -13.55 -0.21 -8.47
C ALA A 180 -12.44 0.48 -7.66
N LEU A 181 -12.78 1.18 -6.59
CA LEU A 181 -11.80 1.80 -5.70
C LEU A 181 -10.94 0.75 -4.98
N LEU A 182 -11.53 -0.34 -4.50
CA LEU A 182 -10.82 -1.39 -3.77
C LEU A 182 -9.68 -2.02 -4.60
N PHE A 183 -9.95 -2.36 -5.85
CA PHE A 183 -9.00 -3.12 -6.66
C PHE A 183 -8.08 -2.26 -7.54
N LEU A 184 -8.49 -1.05 -7.90
CA LEU A 184 -7.77 -0.25 -8.90
C LEU A 184 -7.02 0.95 -8.30
N SER A 185 -7.14 1.23 -7.00
CA SER A 185 -6.57 2.44 -6.39
C SER A 185 -5.34 2.21 -5.53
N GLY A 186 -4.85 0.99 -5.44
CA GLY A 186 -3.73 0.66 -4.56
C GLY A 186 -4.10 0.36 -3.11
N VAL A 187 -5.41 0.25 -2.80
CA VAL A 187 -5.90 -0.10 -1.45
C VAL A 187 -5.67 -1.58 -1.13
N THR A 188 -5.91 -2.49 -2.07
CA THR A 188 -5.75 -3.93 -1.86
C THR A 188 -4.42 -4.45 -2.39
N VAL A 189 -4.05 -4.01 -3.57
CA VAL A 189 -2.82 -4.42 -4.24
C VAL A 189 -1.95 -3.19 -4.47
N PRO A 190 -0.66 -3.23 -4.10
CA PRO A 190 0.25 -2.13 -4.40
C PRO A 190 0.22 -1.74 -5.87
N LEU A 191 0.08 -0.43 -6.16
CA LEU A 191 -0.05 0.07 -7.54
C LEU A 191 1.08 -0.38 -8.47
N PRO A 192 2.35 -0.45 -8.05
CA PRO A 192 3.43 -0.95 -8.91
C PRO A 192 3.30 -2.40 -9.36
N MET A 193 2.51 -3.21 -8.64
CA MET A 193 2.22 -4.59 -9.04
C MET A 193 1.14 -4.70 -10.11
N LEU A 194 0.39 -3.63 -10.34
CA LEU A 194 -0.69 -3.61 -11.34
C LEU A 194 -0.15 -3.26 -12.73
N PRO A 195 -0.79 -3.74 -13.80
CA PRO A 195 -0.45 -3.36 -15.18
C PRO A 195 -0.48 -1.84 -15.40
N ASP A 196 0.37 -1.33 -16.30
CA ASP A 196 0.55 0.11 -16.52
C ASP A 196 -0.73 0.86 -16.90
N TRP A 197 -1.66 0.22 -17.63
CA TRP A 197 -2.95 0.82 -17.98
C TRP A 197 -3.85 1.02 -16.75
N ILE A 198 -3.79 0.10 -15.77
CA ILE A 198 -4.51 0.26 -14.49
C ILE A 198 -3.87 1.37 -13.66
N GLN A 199 -2.54 1.46 -13.62
CA GLN A 199 -1.84 2.55 -12.95
C GLN A 199 -2.25 3.92 -13.52
N GLY A 200 -2.39 4.03 -14.86
CA GLY A 200 -2.91 5.23 -15.51
C GLY A 200 -4.34 5.57 -15.10
N PHE A 201 -5.19 4.54 -14.97
CA PHE A 201 -6.57 4.70 -14.50
C PHE A 201 -6.65 5.05 -13.01
N ALA A 202 -5.78 4.51 -12.18
CA ALA A 202 -5.72 4.78 -10.75
C ALA A 202 -5.58 6.28 -10.43
N ALA A 203 -4.91 7.04 -11.30
CA ALA A 203 -4.78 8.50 -11.15
C ALA A 203 -6.14 9.26 -11.16
N PHE A 204 -7.22 8.64 -11.62
CA PHE A 204 -8.56 9.22 -11.59
C PHE A 204 -9.36 8.85 -10.32
N LEU A 205 -8.82 7.98 -9.48
CA LEU A 205 -9.53 7.43 -8.34
C LEU A 205 -9.20 8.18 -7.03
N PRO A 206 -10.20 8.58 -6.25
CA PRO A 206 -9.99 9.34 -5.01
C PRO A 206 -9.18 8.59 -3.96
N ALA A 207 -9.36 7.28 -3.87
CA ALA A 207 -8.66 6.45 -2.89
C ALA A 207 -7.15 6.41 -3.15
N THR A 208 -6.73 6.50 -4.41
CA THR A 208 -5.31 6.58 -4.80
C THR A 208 -4.60 7.77 -4.16
N TYR A 209 -5.24 8.93 -4.14
CA TYR A 209 -4.67 10.13 -3.52
C TYR A 209 -4.52 10.00 -2.02
N LEU A 210 -5.50 9.38 -1.36
CA LEU A 210 -5.43 9.15 0.09
C LEU A 210 -4.36 8.12 0.43
N VAL A 211 -4.27 6.99 -0.29
CA VAL A 211 -3.21 5.98 -0.13
C VAL A 211 -1.83 6.59 -0.35
N SER A 212 -1.65 7.32 -1.47
CA SER A 212 -0.36 7.96 -1.81
C SER A 212 0.06 8.99 -0.75
N SER A 213 -0.90 9.76 -0.20
CA SER A 213 -0.62 10.71 0.87
C SER A 213 -0.23 10.03 2.18
N PHE A 214 -0.88 8.92 2.56
CA PHE A 214 -0.44 8.11 3.70
C PHE A 214 0.96 7.56 3.49
N GLN A 215 1.24 7.01 2.33
CA GLN A 215 2.55 6.44 2.01
C GLN A 215 3.64 7.52 1.96
N ALA A 216 3.35 8.72 1.45
CA ALA A 216 4.27 9.84 1.44
C ALA A 216 4.69 10.25 2.86
N VAL A 217 3.73 10.40 3.74
CA VAL A 217 3.99 10.81 5.13
C VAL A 217 4.61 9.70 5.96
N MET A 218 4.10 8.45 5.83
CA MET A 218 4.48 7.34 6.71
C MET A 218 5.74 6.62 6.25
N VAL A 219 5.93 6.42 4.93
CA VAL A 219 7.06 5.67 4.36
C VAL A 219 8.20 6.61 4.02
N ARG A 220 7.92 7.70 3.30
CA ARG A 220 8.94 8.65 2.84
C ARG A 220 9.27 9.76 3.84
N GLY A 221 8.49 9.90 4.93
CA GLY A 221 8.68 10.96 5.92
C GLY A 221 8.47 12.38 5.39
N GLN A 222 7.75 12.51 4.26
CA GLN A 222 7.51 13.80 3.60
C GLN A 222 6.49 14.65 4.37
N SER A 223 6.57 15.96 4.18
CA SER A 223 5.60 16.87 4.79
C SER A 223 4.25 16.79 4.08
N LEU A 224 3.16 17.00 4.83
CA LEU A 224 1.82 17.15 4.24
C LEU A 224 1.74 18.30 3.22
N PHE A 225 2.56 19.33 3.38
CA PHE A 225 2.59 20.49 2.48
C PHE A 225 3.14 20.17 1.09
N ASP A 226 3.92 19.09 0.95
CA ASP A 226 4.44 18.62 -0.33
C ASP A 226 3.33 17.96 -1.16
N HIS A 227 2.27 17.49 -0.50
CA HIS A 227 1.10 16.80 -1.06
C HIS A 227 -0.19 17.62 -1.01
N LYS A 228 -0.05 18.95 -1.00
CA LYS A 228 -1.21 19.87 -0.92
C LYS A 228 -2.17 19.73 -2.09
N ALA A 229 -1.70 19.36 -3.28
CA ALA A 229 -2.56 19.19 -4.46
C ALA A 229 -3.52 18.00 -4.28
N GLU A 230 -3.01 16.84 -3.85
CA GLU A 230 -3.80 15.64 -3.55
C GLU A 230 -4.81 15.91 -2.43
N MET A 231 -4.35 16.58 -1.36
CA MET A 231 -5.21 16.99 -0.25
C MET A 231 -6.31 17.94 -0.71
N MET A 232 -5.96 18.93 -1.55
CA MET A 232 -6.91 19.92 -2.05
C MET A 232 -8.00 19.27 -2.90
N VAL A 233 -7.64 18.31 -3.76
CA VAL A 233 -8.62 17.56 -4.58
C VAL A 233 -9.61 16.78 -3.70
N LEU A 234 -9.11 16.12 -2.65
CA LEU A 234 -9.96 15.41 -1.69
C LEU A 234 -10.91 16.36 -0.95
N VAL A 235 -10.40 17.50 -0.47
CA VAL A 235 -11.21 18.52 0.23
C VAL A 235 -12.26 19.12 -0.70
N ILE A 236 -11.90 19.52 -1.91
CA ILE A 236 -12.81 20.10 -2.89
C ILE A 236 -13.92 19.10 -3.22
N SER A 237 -13.56 17.85 -3.54
CA SER A 237 -14.54 16.82 -3.89
C SER A 237 -15.43 16.46 -2.71
N GLY A 238 -14.89 16.34 -1.50
CA GLY A 238 -15.67 16.14 -0.29
C GLY A 238 -16.67 17.27 -0.06
N THR A 239 -16.24 18.52 -0.25
CA THR A 239 -17.10 19.70 -0.13
C THR A 239 -18.24 19.67 -1.14
N PHE A 240 -17.94 19.39 -2.42
CA PHE A 240 -18.99 19.24 -3.43
C PHE A 240 -19.96 18.10 -3.09
N GLY A 241 -19.45 16.94 -2.68
CA GLY A 241 -20.26 15.80 -2.29
C GLY A 241 -21.20 16.13 -1.13
N LEU A 242 -20.71 16.81 -0.09
CA LEU A 242 -21.52 17.23 1.06
C LEU A 242 -22.54 18.33 0.70
N LEU A 243 -22.18 19.25 -0.18
CA LEU A 243 -23.11 20.26 -0.70
C LEU A 243 -24.26 19.63 -1.51
N PHE A 244 -23.93 18.64 -2.36
CA PHE A 244 -24.96 17.88 -3.06
C PHE A 244 -25.84 17.09 -2.10
N ALA A 245 -25.22 16.41 -1.12
CA ALA A 245 -25.96 15.69 -0.10
C ALA A 245 -26.91 16.60 0.68
N TRP A 246 -26.49 17.82 1.01
CA TRP A 246 -27.32 18.81 1.67
C TRP A 246 -28.46 19.30 0.77
N LYS A 247 -28.19 19.68 -0.47
CA LYS A 247 -29.18 20.20 -1.41
C LYS A 247 -30.18 19.15 -1.86
N LEU A 248 -29.75 17.90 -2.03
CA LEU A 248 -30.58 16.78 -2.48
C LEU A 248 -31.09 15.91 -1.32
N PHE A 249 -30.98 16.42 -0.09
CA PHE A 249 -31.43 15.69 1.09
C PHE A 249 -32.94 15.45 1.07
N ARG A 250 -33.36 14.23 1.33
CA ARG A 250 -34.76 13.80 1.33
C ARG A 250 -35.14 13.22 2.69
N TRP A 251 -36.27 13.67 3.17
CA TRP A 251 -36.85 13.22 4.44
C TRP A 251 -37.71 11.99 4.30
N GLU A 252 -38.33 11.80 3.12
CA GLU A 252 -39.39 10.80 2.91
C GLU A 252 -39.05 9.84 1.77
N LYS A 253 -39.54 8.60 1.89
CA LYS A 253 -39.33 7.52 0.89
C LYS A 253 -39.94 7.84 -0.48
N GLY A 254 -41.06 8.59 -0.49
CA GLY A 254 -41.81 8.91 -1.73
C GLY A 254 -41.16 9.96 -2.61
N GLU A 255 -40.22 10.72 -2.12
CA GLU A 255 -39.51 11.75 -2.87
C GLU A 255 -38.49 11.13 -3.84
N LYS A 256 -38.75 11.22 -5.16
CA LYS A 256 -37.82 10.75 -6.19
C LYS A 256 -37.00 11.89 -6.77
N ILE A 257 -35.74 11.63 -7.07
CA ILE A 257 -34.86 12.60 -7.74
C ILE A 257 -34.99 12.44 -9.26
N SER A 258 -35.02 13.59 -9.95
CA SER A 258 -35.00 13.63 -11.39
C SER A 258 -33.64 13.17 -11.97
N ASN A 259 -33.65 12.61 -13.18
CA ASN A 259 -32.43 12.19 -13.86
C ASN A 259 -31.44 13.35 -14.09
N ARG A 260 -31.98 14.60 -14.29
CA ARG A 260 -31.15 15.80 -14.42
C ARG A 260 -30.37 16.08 -13.12
N ALA A 261 -31.02 15.97 -11.95
CA ALA A 261 -30.36 16.18 -10.67
C ALA A 261 -29.33 15.08 -10.37
N LYS A 262 -29.58 13.82 -10.76
CA LYS A 262 -28.59 12.73 -10.70
C LYS A 262 -27.36 13.06 -11.55
N LEU A 263 -27.53 13.54 -12.77
CA LEU A 263 -26.44 13.90 -13.67
C LEU A 263 -25.61 15.06 -13.09
N VAL A 264 -26.26 16.11 -12.60
CA VAL A 264 -25.58 17.27 -11.99
C VAL A 264 -24.79 16.87 -10.76
N SER A 265 -25.28 15.91 -9.95
CA SER A 265 -24.56 15.46 -8.76
C SER A 265 -23.27 14.70 -9.09
N LEU A 266 -23.11 14.17 -10.31
CA LEU A 266 -21.85 13.56 -10.76
C LEU A 266 -20.72 14.59 -10.96
N ALA A 267 -21.04 15.90 -10.95
CA ALA A 267 -20.03 16.96 -11.06
C ALA A 267 -19.00 16.92 -9.92
N PHE A 268 -19.30 16.24 -8.78
CA PHE A 268 -18.29 16.03 -7.73
C PHE A 268 -17.09 15.17 -8.15
N ILE A 269 -17.21 14.42 -9.27
CA ILE A 269 -16.12 13.62 -9.83
C ILE A 269 -15.15 14.48 -10.65
N VAL A 270 -15.59 15.65 -11.14
CA VAL A 270 -14.81 16.52 -12.03
C VAL A 270 -13.41 16.86 -11.48
N PRO A 271 -13.23 17.21 -10.18
CA PRO A 271 -11.91 17.48 -9.64
C PRO A 271 -10.94 16.30 -9.79
N PHE A 272 -11.44 15.06 -9.63
CA PHE A 272 -10.61 13.85 -9.81
C PHE A 272 -10.27 13.60 -11.28
N LEU A 273 -11.20 13.86 -12.20
CA LEU A 273 -10.93 13.77 -13.63
C LEU A 273 -9.86 14.80 -14.04
N ALA A 274 -9.99 16.02 -13.60
CA ALA A 274 -9.03 17.09 -13.87
C ALA A 274 -7.64 16.74 -13.30
N MET A 275 -7.60 16.28 -12.04
CA MET A 275 -6.36 15.87 -11.39
C MET A 275 -5.73 14.65 -12.06
N GLY A 276 -6.54 13.65 -12.42
CA GLY A 276 -6.06 12.44 -13.12
C GLY A 276 -5.42 12.77 -14.46
N VAL A 277 -6.02 13.66 -15.24
CA VAL A 277 -5.43 14.14 -16.51
C VAL A 277 -4.12 14.90 -16.24
N TRP A 278 -4.11 15.80 -15.26
CA TRP A 278 -2.93 16.58 -14.90
C TRP A 278 -1.79 15.69 -14.43
N MET A 279 -2.06 14.73 -13.55
CA MET A 279 -1.07 13.80 -13.00
C MET A 279 -0.52 12.83 -14.05
N ASN A 280 -1.35 12.34 -14.98
CA ASN A 280 -0.85 11.49 -16.07
C ASN A 280 0.01 12.25 -17.08
N LYS A 281 -0.24 13.57 -17.25
CA LYS A 281 0.50 14.40 -18.23
C LYS A 281 1.76 15.02 -17.67
N TYR A 282 1.74 15.47 -16.41
CA TYR A 282 2.78 16.28 -15.80
C TYR A 282 3.35 15.68 -14.52
N GLY A 283 2.69 14.71 -13.93
CA GLY A 283 3.10 14.11 -12.66
C GLY A 283 3.98 12.87 -12.83
N ASN A 284 4.88 12.67 -11.89
CA ASN A 284 5.72 11.47 -11.81
C ASN A 284 5.11 10.39 -10.88
N LEU A 285 3.78 10.29 -10.83
CA LEU A 285 3.09 9.38 -9.89
C LEU A 285 3.61 7.95 -9.95
N ARG A 286 3.82 7.42 -11.17
CA ARG A 286 4.29 6.04 -11.35
C ARG A 286 5.70 5.84 -10.79
N ALA A 287 6.59 6.80 -11.00
CA ALA A 287 7.93 6.78 -10.43
C ALA A 287 7.86 6.83 -8.90
N THR A 288 7.06 7.73 -8.36
CA THR A 288 6.84 7.88 -6.92
C THR A 288 6.25 6.60 -6.27
N TRP A 289 5.31 5.92 -6.94
CA TRP A 289 4.77 4.66 -6.44
C TRP A 289 5.80 3.53 -6.47
N LYS A 290 6.60 3.46 -7.55
CA LYS A 290 7.70 2.49 -7.65
C LYS A 290 8.74 2.72 -6.57
N GLU A 291 9.16 3.96 -6.38
CA GLU A 291 10.08 4.35 -5.32
C GLU A 291 9.54 4.00 -3.92
N THR A 292 8.29 4.36 -3.63
CA THR A 292 7.67 4.05 -2.33
C THR A 292 7.54 2.54 -2.11
N TYR A 293 7.23 1.79 -3.15
CA TYR A 293 7.16 0.33 -3.10
C TYR A 293 8.53 -0.30 -2.90
N SER A 294 9.58 0.28 -3.51
CA SER A 294 10.94 -0.18 -3.30
C SER A 294 11.38 -0.03 -1.85
N LEU A 295 11.06 1.11 -1.23
CA LEU A 295 11.33 1.34 0.20
C LEU A 295 10.61 0.33 1.12
N MET A 296 9.45 -0.19 0.70
CA MET A 296 8.78 -1.27 1.41
C MET A 296 9.48 -2.63 1.23
N SER A 297 9.89 -2.94 0.00
CA SER A 297 10.53 -4.20 -0.35
C SER A 297 11.96 -4.30 0.17
N GLN A 298 12.60 -3.16 0.38
CA GLN A 298 13.80 -3.06 1.17
C GLN A 298 13.37 -3.31 2.62
N GLY A 299 13.72 -4.49 3.18
CA GLY A 299 13.57 -4.80 4.59
C GLY A 299 14.24 -3.74 5.49
N PRO A 300 14.51 -3.96 6.77
CA PRO A 300 15.26 -3.06 7.63
C PRO A 300 16.73 -2.92 7.18
N PHE A 301 16.93 -2.84 5.88
CA PHE A 301 18.21 -2.66 5.23
C PHE A 301 18.57 -1.19 5.40
N SER A 302 19.56 -0.97 6.22
CA SER A 302 20.18 0.31 6.36
C SER A 302 20.56 0.84 4.97
N HIS A 303 19.92 1.94 4.56
CA HIS A 303 20.53 2.85 3.60
C HIS A 303 21.69 3.54 4.34
N GLY A 304 22.66 2.77 4.77
CA GLY A 304 23.91 3.22 5.34
C GLY A 304 24.93 3.26 4.22
N GLN A 305 25.62 4.38 4.09
CA GLN A 305 26.98 4.39 3.64
C GLN A 305 27.65 3.08 4.05
N HIS A 306 28.43 2.48 3.16
CA HIS A 306 29.21 1.27 3.31
C HIS A 306 29.37 0.85 4.78
N GLU A 307 28.55 -0.09 5.24
CA GLU A 307 28.64 -0.58 6.62
C GLU A 307 29.77 -1.59 6.70
N SER A 308 30.54 -1.52 7.77
CA SER A 308 31.62 -2.48 8.05
C SER A 308 31.13 -3.92 7.84
N PRO A 309 31.89 -4.76 7.15
CA PRO A 309 31.50 -6.14 6.87
C PRO A 309 31.20 -6.89 8.18
N VAL A 310 30.11 -7.65 8.18
CA VAL A 310 29.77 -8.51 9.31
C VAL A 310 30.78 -9.64 9.40
N ASN A 311 31.16 -10.04 10.62
CA ASN A 311 31.93 -11.25 10.82
C ASN A 311 31.15 -12.45 10.29
N GLY A 312 31.47 -12.90 9.07
CA GLY A 312 30.76 -13.95 8.35
C GLY A 312 31.68 -14.67 7.38
N ILE A 313 31.13 -15.67 6.69
CA ILE A 313 31.87 -16.44 5.69
C ILE A 313 31.81 -15.65 4.39
N LEU A 314 32.96 -15.22 3.89
CA LEU A 314 33.08 -14.63 2.56
C LEU A 314 32.82 -15.72 1.52
N LEU A 315 31.81 -15.50 0.67
CA LEU A 315 31.52 -16.39 -0.46
C LEU A 315 32.29 -15.98 -1.70
N ASN A 316 32.37 -14.70 -1.98
CA ASN A 316 33.10 -14.14 -3.10
C ASN A 316 33.37 -12.64 -2.89
N ASP A 317 34.59 -12.19 -3.16
CA ASP A 317 35.01 -10.79 -3.14
C ASP A 317 35.54 -10.30 -4.49
N PHE A 318 35.57 -11.18 -5.48
CA PHE A 318 36.04 -10.94 -6.85
C PHE A 318 37.48 -10.41 -6.97
N GLU A 319 38.27 -10.40 -5.87
CA GLU A 319 39.61 -9.82 -5.81
C GLU A 319 40.69 -10.66 -6.51
N ASN A 320 40.46 -11.97 -6.70
CA ASN A 320 41.39 -12.85 -7.39
C ASN A 320 41.33 -12.65 -8.91
N SER A 321 41.75 -11.50 -9.39
CA SER A 321 41.70 -11.09 -10.81
C SER A 321 42.54 -11.94 -11.77
N GLY A 322 43.50 -12.72 -11.27
CA GLY A 322 44.21 -13.74 -12.09
C GLY A 322 43.33 -14.88 -12.57
N GLU A 323 42.09 -14.99 -12.04
CA GLU A 323 41.13 -16.05 -12.31
C GLU A 323 39.78 -15.47 -12.80
N SER A 324 39.74 -14.28 -13.43
CA SER A 324 38.50 -13.72 -14.00
C SER A 324 37.74 -14.73 -14.85
N GLU A 325 38.47 -15.59 -15.56
CA GLU A 325 37.92 -16.70 -16.35
C GLU A 325 37.34 -17.83 -15.46
N LEU A 326 37.88 -18.03 -14.25
CA LEU A 326 37.38 -19.03 -13.31
C LEU A 326 36.14 -18.52 -12.56
N VAL A 327 36.10 -17.24 -12.21
CA VAL A 327 34.93 -16.58 -11.64
C VAL A 327 33.75 -16.68 -12.60
N LEU A 328 33.97 -16.32 -13.87
CA LEU A 328 32.93 -16.40 -14.91
C LEU A 328 32.49 -17.84 -15.23
N LYS A 329 33.38 -18.86 -15.02
CA LYS A 329 33.01 -20.28 -15.14
C LYS A 329 32.13 -20.78 -13.99
N THR A 330 32.23 -20.16 -12.82
CA THR A 330 31.46 -20.56 -11.64
C THR A 330 30.04 -19.96 -11.66
N TRP A 331 29.91 -18.74 -12.18
CA TRP A 331 28.65 -18.09 -12.36
C TRP A 331 27.97 -18.51 -13.66
N GLN A 332 26.65 -18.69 -13.61
CA GLN A 332 25.85 -19.13 -14.76
C GLN A 332 24.73 -18.13 -15.03
N VAL A 333 24.59 -17.68 -16.27
CA VAL A 333 23.44 -16.93 -16.69
C VAL A 333 22.32 -17.88 -17.08
N SER A 334 21.14 -17.69 -16.51
CA SER A 334 19.92 -18.42 -16.84
C SER A 334 18.85 -17.43 -17.31
N THR A 335 18.23 -17.75 -18.42
CA THR A 335 17.10 -16.99 -18.97
C THR A 335 15.85 -17.83 -18.93
N ASP A 336 14.67 -17.20 -19.02
CA ASP A 336 13.42 -17.93 -19.20
C ASP A 336 13.36 -18.55 -20.61
N ALA A 337 13.81 -19.78 -20.71
CA ALA A 337 13.88 -20.53 -21.97
C ALA A 337 12.50 -20.91 -22.54
N ASN A 338 11.42 -20.81 -21.74
CA ASN A 338 10.05 -21.13 -22.14
C ASN A 338 9.31 -19.94 -22.79
N ALA A 339 9.76 -18.73 -22.57
CA ALA A 339 9.37 -17.61 -23.37
C ALA A 339 10.19 -17.70 -24.66
N ALA A 340 9.60 -17.78 -25.84
CA ALA A 340 10.25 -17.76 -27.16
C ALA A 340 11.30 -16.61 -27.27
N GLY A 341 12.17 -16.60 -26.33
CA GLY A 341 12.78 -15.54 -25.59
C GLY A 341 14.01 -14.97 -26.26
N ARG A 342 14.07 -13.71 -26.15
CA ARG A 342 15.16 -12.85 -26.53
C ARG A 342 15.78 -12.15 -25.31
N ALA A 343 15.48 -12.63 -24.08
CA ALA A 343 16.14 -12.12 -22.89
C ALA A 343 17.63 -12.51 -22.93
N LEU A 344 18.51 -11.51 -22.91
CA LEU A 344 19.95 -11.67 -22.97
C LEU A 344 20.56 -11.21 -21.66
N GLY A 345 21.55 -11.94 -21.16
CA GLY A 345 22.30 -11.54 -19.98
C GLY A 345 23.77 -11.90 -20.14
N GLU A 346 24.62 -11.05 -19.65
CA GLU A 346 26.07 -11.18 -19.66
C GLU A 346 26.63 -10.93 -18.26
N LEU A 347 27.76 -11.53 -17.97
CA LEU A 347 28.54 -11.36 -16.75
C LEU A 347 29.94 -10.88 -17.11
N GLU A 348 30.40 -9.85 -16.43
CA GLU A 348 31.72 -9.25 -16.63
C GLU A 348 32.33 -8.90 -15.27
N VAL A 349 33.63 -9.06 -15.12
CA VAL A 349 34.37 -8.56 -13.97
C VAL A 349 34.81 -7.14 -14.29
N ILE A 350 34.40 -6.19 -13.43
CA ILE A 350 34.67 -4.76 -13.59
C ILE A 350 35.61 -4.25 -12.52
N SER A 351 36.21 -3.08 -12.75
CA SER A 351 37.04 -2.35 -11.80
C SER A 351 36.67 -0.83 -11.90
N PRO A 352 36.61 -0.09 -10.79
CA PRO A 352 36.79 -0.54 -9.40
C PRO A 352 35.57 -1.28 -8.86
N GLY A 353 35.76 -2.06 -7.79
CA GLY A 353 34.71 -2.68 -7.00
C GLY A 353 34.10 -1.71 -5.95
N ALA A 354 33.46 -2.27 -4.91
CA ALA A 354 32.90 -1.50 -3.80
C ALA A 354 34.03 -0.91 -2.95
N ALA A 355 33.81 0.26 -2.38
CA ALA A 355 34.66 1.08 -1.52
C ALA A 355 36.18 0.82 -1.45
N ASP A 356 36.62 -0.38 -1.03
CA ASP A 356 38.01 -0.75 -0.84
C ASP A 356 38.45 -1.97 -1.69
N THR A 357 37.60 -2.45 -2.61
CA THR A 357 37.84 -3.59 -3.46
C THR A 357 38.29 -3.18 -4.87
N GLU A 358 39.16 -3.98 -5.48
CA GLU A 358 39.64 -3.68 -6.82
C GLU A 358 38.71 -4.16 -7.93
N HIS A 359 37.88 -5.17 -7.65
CA HIS A 359 37.02 -5.79 -8.64
C HIS A 359 35.62 -6.08 -8.11
N ALA A 360 34.64 -6.10 -9.02
CA ALA A 360 33.24 -6.49 -8.76
C ALA A 360 32.68 -7.25 -9.97
N LEU A 361 31.59 -7.99 -9.78
CA LEU A 361 30.85 -8.67 -10.84
C LEU A 361 29.76 -7.76 -11.41
N ARG A 362 29.84 -7.46 -12.70
CA ARG A 362 28.75 -6.80 -13.43
C ARG A 362 27.83 -7.84 -14.05
N PHE A 363 26.55 -7.76 -13.72
CA PHE A 363 25.47 -8.52 -14.32
C PHE A 363 24.61 -7.55 -15.13
N GLN A 364 24.66 -7.66 -16.44
CA GLN A 364 23.93 -6.77 -17.34
C GLN A 364 23.17 -7.56 -18.40
N GLY A 365 22.17 -6.91 -18.98
CA GLY A 365 21.40 -7.54 -20.03
C GLY A 365 20.11 -6.82 -20.37
N ARG A 366 19.22 -7.55 -21.04
CA ARG A 366 17.92 -7.04 -21.45
C ARG A 366 16.82 -8.02 -21.08
N VAL A 367 15.83 -7.54 -20.34
CA VAL A 367 14.59 -8.27 -20.09
C VAL A 367 13.62 -7.96 -21.22
N GLU A 368 13.14 -8.97 -21.93
CA GLU A 368 12.12 -8.83 -22.95
C GLU A 368 10.78 -9.36 -22.46
N SER A 369 9.67 -8.69 -22.86
CA SER A 369 8.32 -9.17 -22.57
C SER A 369 7.86 -10.06 -23.70
N THR A 370 7.40 -11.25 -23.37
CA THR A 370 6.66 -12.11 -24.30
C THR A 370 5.17 -11.75 -24.26
N ALA A 371 4.49 -11.84 -25.37
CA ALA A 371 3.04 -11.70 -25.46
C ALA A 371 2.37 -12.84 -24.68
N GLY A 372 2.05 -12.57 -23.41
CA GLY A 372 1.47 -13.53 -22.46
C GLY A 372 1.73 -13.07 -21.01
N PHE A 373 1.16 -13.78 -20.07
CA PHE A 373 1.25 -13.45 -18.63
C PHE A 373 2.62 -13.74 -18.01
N ASP A 374 3.53 -14.41 -18.71
CA ASP A 374 4.88 -14.70 -18.20
C ASP A 374 5.83 -13.55 -18.50
N ARG A 375 6.29 -12.90 -17.42
CA ARG A 375 7.33 -11.88 -17.48
C ARG A 375 8.67 -12.58 -17.67
N GLY A 376 9.35 -12.30 -18.80
CA GLY A 376 10.71 -12.75 -19.01
C GLY A 376 11.62 -12.32 -17.85
N TYR A 377 12.61 -13.14 -17.53
CA TYR A 377 13.63 -12.81 -16.55
C TYR A 377 15.02 -13.23 -17.03
N VAL A 378 16.02 -12.58 -16.49
CA VAL A 378 17.43 -12.97 -16.60
C VAL A 378 17.96 -13.18 -15.20
N ALA A 379 18.69 -14.25 -14.95
CA ALA A 379 19.23 -14.56 -13.63
C ALA A 379 20.70 -14.91 -13.71
N ALA A 380 21.48 -14.38 -12.77
CA ALA A 380 22.85 -14.79 -12.48
C ALA A 380 22.86 -15.77 -11.31
N ARG A 381 23.42 -16.95 -11.48
CA ARG A 381 23.42 -18.06 -10.54
C ARG A 381 24.82 -18.42 -10.08
N TYR A 382 25.01 -18.51 -8.80
CA TYR A 382 26.26 -18.93 -8.16
C TYR A 382 26.04 -20.17 -7.29
N PRO A 383 26.48 -21.36 -7.75
CA PRO A 383 26.46 -22.58 -6.94
C PRO A 383 27.59 -22.53 -5.91
N PHE A 384 27.28 -22.78 -4.64
CA PHE A 384 28.24 -22.83 -3.56
C PHE A 384 27.95 -23.97 -2.59
N THR A 385 28.94 -24.37 -1.83
CA THR A 385 28.78 -25.41 -0.80
C THR A 385 29.00 -24.79 0.56
N LEU A 386 28.08 -25.03 1.49
CA LEU A 386 28.26 -24.59 2.86
C LEU A 386 29.39 -25.36 3.52
N PRO A 387 30.35 -24.68 4.20
CA PRO A 387 31.33 -25.33 5.03
C PRO A 387 30.68 -26.17 6.12
N ALA A 388 31.24 -27.34 6.39
CA ALA A 388 30.77 -28.21 7.46
C ALA A 388 30.96 -27.51 8.81
N GLY A 389 29.91 -27.50 9.65
CA GLY A 389 29.99 -26.96 11.00
C GLY A 389 29.56 -25.51 11.18
N VAL A 390 28.88 -24.90 10.19
CA VAL A 390 28.26 -23.57 10.35
C VAL A 390 26.85 -23.71 10.90
N PRO A 391 26.63 -23.53 12.21
CA PRO A 391 25.28 -23.54 12.78
C PRO A 391 24.65 -22.16 12.59
N ASN A 392 23.39 -22.13 12.20
CA ASN A 392 22.55 -20.94 12.20
C ASN A 392 23.00 -19.77 11.32
N LEU A 393 22.97 -19.96 10.02
CA LEU A 393 23.03 -18.84 9.09
C LEU A 393 21.90 -17.84 9.40
N ARG A 394 22.25 -16.59 9.64
CA ARG A 394 21.32 -15.50 9.94
C ARG A 394 20.96 -14.67 8.72
N GLY A 395 21.80 -14.72 7.66
CA GLY A 395 21.56 -13.95 6.46
C GLY A 395 22.67 -13.98 5.43
N VAL A 396 22.43 -13.21 4.37
CA VAL A 396 23.40 -12.89 3.33
C VAL A 396 23.58 -11.38 3.30
N GLN A 397 24.82 -10.94 3.22
CA GLN A 397 25.20 -9.55 2.97
C GLN A 397 25.97 -9.49 1.65
N PHE A 398 25.73 -8.46 0.85
CA PHE A 398 26.48 -8.15 -0.36
C PHE A 398 26.41 -6.67 -0.66
N ASP A 399 27.39 -6.16 -1.38
CA ASP A 399 27.40 -4.79 -1.86
C ASP A 399 26.92 -4.74 -3.30
N VAL A 400 26.09 -3.74 -3.63
CA VAL A 400 25.50 -3.57 -4.96
C VAL A 400 25.45 -2.11 -5.38
N GLN A 401 25.57 -1.93 -6.70
CA GLN A 401 25.31 -0.68 -7.41
C GLN A 401 24.59 -1.03 -8.72
N GLY A 402 23.72 -0.16 -9.22
CA GLY A 402 23.09 -0.44 -10.52
C GLY A 402 21.92 0.47 -10.86
N ASP A 403 21.17 0.06 -11.85
CA ASP A 403 19.97 0.78 -12.28
C ASP A 403 18.86 0.64 -11.25
N ALA A 404 18.04 1.67 -11.10
CA ALA A 404 16.87 1.69 -10.20
C ALA A 404 15.77 0.73 -10.68
N ARG A 405 16.10 -0.56 -10.82
CA ARG A 405 15.23 -1.67 -11.21
C ARG A 405 15.07 -2.64 -10.05
N LEU A 406 13.95 -3.33 -10.00
CA LEU A 406 13.71 -4.37 -9.01
C LEU A 406 14.50 -5.63 -9.37
N PHE A 407 15.45 -6.00 -8.51
CA PHE A 407 16.14 -7.27 -8.55
C PHE A 407 15.62 -8.19 -7.43
N GLN A 408 15.75 -9.47 -7.66
CA GLN A 408 15.35 -10.49 -6.68
C GLN A 408 16.57 -11.36 -6.36
N VAL A 409 16.67 -11.76 -5.09
CA VAL A 409 17.68 -12.71 -4.63
C VAL A 409 16.98 -13.90 -4.01
N THR A 410 17.45 -15.08 -4.39
CA THR A 410 17.02 -16.35 -3.80
C THR A 410 18.23 -17.21 -3.47
N ILE A 411 18.14 -18.02 -2.42
CA ILE A 411 19.07 -19.10 -2.14
C ILE A 411 18.27 -20.40 -2.10
N THR A 412 18.60 -21.34 -2.96
CA THR A 412 17.88 -22.63 -3.06
C THR A 412 18.85 -23.78 -2.93
N PRO A 413 18.46 -24.92 -2.37
CA PRO A 413 19.18 -26.17 -2.58
C PRO A 413 19.21 -26.51 -4.07
N GLN A 414 20.34 -26.98 -4.56
CA GLN A 414 20.57 -27.22 -6.00
C GLN A 414 19.54 -28.19 -6.62
N ASP A 415 19.04 -29.14 -5.83
CA ASP A 415 18.14 -30.21 -6.29
C ASP A 415 16.67 -29.99 -5.78
N SER A 416 16.31 -28.81 -5.30
CA SER A 416 14.98 -28.54 -4.76
C SER A 416 14.03 -28.00 -5.82
N SER A 417 12.86 -28.64 -5.92
CA SER A 417 11.70 -28.13 -6.67
C SER A 417 10.75 -27.24 -5.84
N LEU A 418 11.10 -26.99 -4.58
CA LEU A 418 10.28 -26.17 -3.69
C LEU A 418 10.47 -24.68 -4.00
N PRO A 419 9.39 -23.88 -3.99
CA PRO A 419 9.51 -22.44 -4.14
C PRO A 419 10.33 -21.87 -2.98
N ALA A 420 11.46 -21.24 -3.29
CA ALA A 420 12.27 -20.57 -2.29
C ALA A 420 11.72 -19.18 -1.98
N PRO A 421 11.84 -18.74 -0.74
CA PRO A 421 11.56 -17.36 -0.38
C PRO A 421 12.45 -16.44 -1.24
N THR A 422 11.81 -15.50 -1.93
CA THR A 422 12.46 -14.55 -2.80
C THR A 422 12.47 -13.19 -2.08
N LEU A 423 13.65 -12.60 -1.97
CA LEU A 423 13.84 -11.26 -1.46
C LEU A 423 14.05 -10.32 -2.64
N ALA A 424 13.50 -9.12 -2.56
CA ALA A 424 13.60 -8.14 -3.62
C ALA A 424 14.31 -6.89 -3.12
N PHE A 425 15.18 -6.30 -3.97
CA PHE A 425 15.87 -5.05 -3.68
C PHE A 425 15.98 -4.20 -4.95
N ILE A 426 16.24 -2.91 -4.75
CA ILE A 426 16.53 -1.98 -5.85
C ILE A 426 17.87 -1.34 -5.54
N PRO A 427 18.88 -1.52 -6.43
CA PRO A 427 20.15 -0.86 -6.26
C PRO A 427 20.04 0.65 -6.52
N ASP A 428 20.94 1.41 -5.93
CA ASP A 428 21.14 2.82 -6.23
C ASP A 428 22.31 2.95 -7.26
N SER A 429 22.44 4.11 -7.85
CA SER A 429 23.58 4.51 -8.68
C SER A 429 24.92 4.56 -7.93
N LYS A 430 24.89 4.42 -6.60
CA LYS A 430 26.06 4.34 -5.72
C LYS A 430 26.08 3.00 -5.01
N TRP A 431 27.29 2.54 -4.68
CA TRP A 431 27.49 1.33 -3.90
C TRP A 431 26.72 1.38 -2.57
N GLN A 432 25.97 0.33 -2.29
CA GLN A 432 25.19 0.16 -1.07
C GLN A 432 25.27 -1.27 -0.58
N THR A 433 25.34 -1.44 0.73
CA THR A 433 25.33 -2.76 1.35
C THR A 433 23.89 -3.24 1.54
N VAL A 434 23.58 -4.41 0.99
CA VAL A 434 22.28 -5.08 1.16
C VAL A 434 22.45 -6.26 2.12
N ARG A 435 21.64 -6.27 3.21
CA ARG A 435 21.59 -7.37 4.17
C ARG A 435 20.25 -8.07 4.10
N LEU A 436 20.28 -9.37 3.83
CA LEU A 436 19.08 -10.21 3.73
C LEU A 436 18.98 -11.10 4.96
N PRO A 437 18.03 -10.83 5.90
CA PRO A 437 17.86 -11.69 7.07
C PRO A 437 17.33 -13.05 6.66
N ALA A 438 17.92 -14.09 7.20
CA ALA A 438 17.71 -15.47 6.78
C ALA A 438 16.84 -16.28 7.75
N ALA A 439 15.80 -15.70 8.33
CA ALA A 439 14.86 -16.50 9.12
C ALA A 439 14.34 -17.73 8.33
N TRP A 440 14.36 -17.67 7.01
CA TRP A 440 14.00 -18.77 6.12
C TRP A 440 15.17 -19.72 5.79
N LEU A 441 16.43 -19.28 5.87
CA LEU A 441 17.59 -20.19 5.80
C LEU A 441 17.57 -21.18 6.98
N ALA A 442 17.03 -20.76 8.12
CA ALA A 442 16.81 -21.65 9.27
C ALA A 442 15.75 -22.73 8.99
N THR A 443 14.90 -22.57 7.97
CA THR A 443 13.90 -23.57 7.56
C THR A 443 14.44 -24.53 6.48
N LEU A 444 15.63 -24.27 5.94
CA LEU A 444 16.29 -25.26 5.10
C LEU A 444 16.62 -26.50 5.94
N PRO A 445 16.32 -27.72 5.45
CA PRO A 445 16.62 -28.92 6.18
C PRO A 445 18.10 -28.97 6.56
N ALA A 446 18.39 -29.15 7.82
CA ALA A 446 19.72 -29.03 8.42
C ALA A 446 20.78 -29.97 7.86
N SER A 447 20.45 -30.86 6.94
CA SER A 447 21.39 -31.74 6.25
C SER A 447 20.76 -32.47 5.05
N PRO A 448 20.90 -31.97 3.82
CA PRO A 448 21.00 -32.89 2.69
C PRO A 448 22.48 -33.33 2.50
N PRO A 449 22.76 -34.54 2.06
CA PRO A 449 24.11 -34.95 1.74
C PRO A 449 24.65 -34.10 0.58
N GLY A 450 25.65 -33.26 0.91
CA GLY A 450 26.34 -32.44 -0.09
C GLY A 450 26.01 -30.94 -0.08
N ASN A 451 25.17 -30.42 0.82
CA ASN A 451 24.87 -28.99 1.07
C ASN A 451 25.16 -27.99 -0.06
N LYS A 452 24.86 -28.38 -1.32
CA LYS A 452 25.02 -27.50 -2.47
C LYS A 452 23.83 -26.56 -2.56
N LEU A 453 24.11 -25.28 -2.41
CA LEU A 453 23.16 -24.19 -2.53
C LEU A 453 23.44 -23.39 -3.81
N VAL A 454 22.42 -22.73 -4.32
CA VAL A 454 22.54 -21.81 -5.44
C VAL A 454 22.02 -20.45 -4.97
N LEU A 455 22.89 -19.45 -4.99
CA LEU A 455 22.53 -18.05 -4.86
C LEU A 455 22.15 -17.53 -6.25
N GLU A 456 20.96 -16.97 -6.38
CA GLU A 456 20.45 -16.46 -7.65
C GLU A 456 20.08 -14.99 -7.52
N PHE A 457 20.66 -14.14 -8.37
CA PHE A 457 20.25 -12.77 -8.59
C PHE A 457 19.42 -12.71 -9.87
N ARG A 458 18.19 -12.25 -9.78
CA ARG A 458 17.25 -12.23 -10.89
C ARG A 458 16.84 -10.79 -11.22
N ALA A 459 17.05 -10.39 -12.48
CA ALA A 459 16.45 -9.17 -13.03
C ALA A 459 15.05 -9.49 -13.54
N GLY A 460 14.05 -8.79 -13.01
CA GLY A 460 12.64 -8.91 -13.40
C GLY A 460 12.00 -7.54 -13.68
N GLY A 461 10.69 -7.52 -13.95
CA GLY A 461 9.96 -6.28 -14.13
C GLY A 461 9.68 -5.91 -15.59
N PRO A 462 9.50 -4.61 -15.92
CA PRO A 462 9.19 -4.17 -17.28
C PRO A 462 10.34 -4.47 -18.25
N PRO A 463 10.04 -4.67 -19.55
CA PRO A 463 11.07 -4.86 -20.57
C PRO A 463 12.04 -3.68 -20.59
N GLY A 464 13.29 -3.95 -20.85
CA GLY A 464 14.35 -2.94 -20.95
C GLY A 464 15.72 -3.47 -20.51
N ASP A 465 16.73 -2.67 -20.74
CA ASP A 465 18.10 -2.97 -20.34
C ASP A 465 18.23 -2.84 -18.82
N PHE A 466 19.20 -3.56 -18.25
CA PHE A 466 19.53 -3.51 -16.84
C PHE A 466 21.02 -3.69 -16.61
N THR A 467 21.50 -3.09 -15.52
CA THR A 467 22.88 -3.27 -15.03
C THR A 467 22.84 -3.40 -13.51
N LEU A 468 23.53 -4.38 -12.97
CA LEU A 468 23.72 -4.64 -11.55
C LEU A 468 25.16 -5.03 -11.31
N ASP A 469 25.88 -4.24 -10.54
CA ASP A 469 27.21 -4.54 -10.07
C ASP A 469 27.09 -5.14 -8.66
N ILE A 470 27.80 -6.22 -8.38
CA ILE A 470 27.70 -7.02 -7.15
C ILE A 470 29.11 -7.24 -6.61
N ASP A 471 29.29 -7.07 -5.31
CA ASP A 471 30.55 -7.27 -4.64
C ASP A 471 30.39 -7.79 -3.21
N GLU A 472 31.49 -8.26 -2.59
CA GLU A 472 31.58 -8.67 -1.19
C GLU A 472 30.41 -9.54 -0.67
N ILE A 473 30.13 -10.66 -1.34
CA ILE A 473 29.05 -11.57 -0.93
C ILE A 473 29.48 -12.37 0.31
N ARG A 474 28.79 -12.17 1.43
CA ARG A 474 29.06 -12.81 2.74
C ARG A 474 27.82 -13.49 3.31
N LEU A 475 28.01 -14.65 3.95
CA LEU A 475 27.00 -15.29 4.80
C LEU A 475 27.30 -14.94 6.26
N TYR A 476 26.29 -14.55 7.04
CA TYR A 476 26.45 -14.19 8.46
C TYR A 476 25.43 -14.87 9.37
#